data_1819b2be983a466863bbe13547da78a0
#
_entry.id   1819b2be983a466863bbe13547da78a0
#
_cell.length_a   1.000
_cell.length_b   1.000
_cell.length_c   1.000
_cell.angle_alpha   90.00
_cell.angle_beta   90.00
_cell.angle_gamma   90.00
#
_symmetry.space_group_name_H-M   'P 1'
#
loop_
_entity.id
_entity.type
_entity.pdbx_description
1 polymer ?
#
loop_
_entity_poly.entity_id
_entity_poly.type
_entity_poly.pdbx_seq_one_letter_code
_entity_poly.pdbx_strand_id
1 'polypeptide(L)' 'MDIEEIKSRVKKVTARVLEIDESEISDSANFSFDLGASSIQSILLVAAFQEEFNIEMDEEKSLEVQSISDAAEFISGYLN' A
#
# COMPACT_ATOMS: atom_id res chain seq x y z
N MET A 1 8.86 -12.58 -5.57
CA MET A 1 7.76 -11.88 -6.26
C MET A 1 8.33 -10.62 -6.91
N ASP A 2 8.04 -10.38 -8.17
CA ASP A 2 8.63 -9.21 -8.80
C ASP A 2 7.89 -7.91 -8.40
N ILE A 3 8.55 -6.79 -8.60
CA ILE A 3 8.05 -5.50 -8.13
C ILE A 3 6.74 -5.08 -8.81
N GLU A 4 6.55 -5.46 -10.08
CA GLU A 4 5.32 -5.10 -10.79
C GLU A 4 4.12 -5.86 -10.25
N GLU A 5 4.32 -7.11 -9.86
CA GLU A 5 3.27 -7.89 -9.22
C GLU A 5 2.93 -7.32 -7.84
N ILE A 6 3.95 -6.91 -7.09
CA ILE A 6 3.74 -6.28 -5.77
C ILE A 6 2.94 -5.00 -5.93
N LYS A 7 3.30 -4.14 -6.90
CA LYS A 7 2.56 -2.90 -7.16
C LYS A 7 1.10 -3.17 -7.51
N SER A 8 0.87 -4.17 -8.35
CA SER A 8 -0.50 -4.53 -8.75
C SER A 8 -1.33 -4.94 -7.54
N ARG A 9 -0.76 -5.75 -6.66
CA ARG A 9 -1.47 -6.20 -5.46
C ARG A 9 -1.67 -5.06 -4.47
N VAL A 10 -0.70 -4.17 -4.34
CA VAL A 10 -0.83 -2.98 -3.50
C VAL A 10 -1.99 -2.12 -3.98
N LYS A 11 -2.11 -1.90 -5.28
CA LYS A 11 -3.22 -1.13 -5.85
C LYS A 11 -4.57 -1.78 -5.57
N LYS A 12 -4.66 -3.09 -5.71
CA LYS A 12 -5.91 -3.81 -5.47
C LYS A 12 -6.35 -3.69 -4.01
N VAL A 13 -5.41 -3.87 -3.09
CA VAL A 13 -5.70 -3.73 -1.67
C VAL A 13 -6.12 -2.29 -1.34
N THR A 14 -5.39 -1.32 -1.88
CA THR A 14 -5.69 0.10 -1.67
C THR A 14 -7.09 0.44 -2.17
N ALA A 15 -7.43 0.00 -3.37
CA ALA A 15 -8.76 0.23 -3.96
C ALA A 15 -9.86 -0.33 -3.06
N ARG A 16 -9.65 -1.53 -2.53
CA ARG A 16 -10.63 -2.18 -1.65
C ARG A 16 -10.79 -1.42 -0.34
N VAL A 17 -9.68 -1.06 0.30
CA VAL A 17 -9.73 -0.40 1.61
C VAL A 17 -10.30 1.00 1.51
N LEU A 18 -9.92 1.75 0.48
CA LEU A 18 -10.38 3.13 0.30
C LEU A 18 -11.67 3.23 -0.49
N GLU A 19 -12.17 2.11 -1.01
CA GLU A 19 -13.40 2.05 -1.80
C GLU A 19 -13.35 2.97 -3.02
N ILE A 20 -12.25 2.88 -3.76
CA ILE A 20 -12.04 3.63 -5.00
C ILE A 20 -11.75 2.65 -6.14
N ASP A 21 -11.86 3.13 -7.38
CA ASP A 21 -11.59 2.32 -8.55
C ASP A 21 -10.09 2.12 -8.73
N GLU A 22 -9.67 0.86 -8.85
CA GLU A 22 -8.26 0.52 -9.04
C GLU A 22 -7.66 1.23 -10.26
N SER A 23 -8.43 1.40 -11.31
CA SER A 23 -7.97 2.04 -12.54
C SER A 23 -7.57 3.52 -12.34
N GLU A 24 -8.02 4.12 -11.25
CA GLU A 24 -7.70 5.51 -10.93
C GLU A 24 -6.41 5.66 -10.13
N ILE A 25 -5.79 4.54 -9.74
CA ILE A 25 -4.60 4.55 -8.90
C ILE A 25 -3.35 4.42 -9.76
N SER A 26 -2.52 5.46 -9.81
CA SER A 26 -1.24 5.40 -10.51
C SER A 26 -0.15 4.90 -9.55
N ASP A 27 0.98 4.47 -10.12
CA ASP A 27 2.13 4.01 -9.33
C ASP A 27 2.67 5.09 -8.41
N SER A 28 2.55 6.35 -8.81
CA SER A 28 3.05 7.49 -8.04
C SER A 28 2.01 8.10 -7.10
N ALA A 29 0.80 7.54 -7.04
CA ALA A 29 -0.27 8.09 -6.22
C ALA A 29 0.13 8.09 -4.74
N ASN A 30 -0.09 9.24 -4.10
CA ASN A 30 0.14 9.41 -2.67
C ASN A 30 -1.15 9.03 -1.93
N PHE A 31 -1.05 8.20 -0.91
CA PHE A 31 -2.23 7.69 -0.21
C PHE A 31 -3.09 8.81 0.39
N SER A 32 -2.46 9.75 1.06
CA SER A 32 -3.21 10.84 1.71
C SER A 32 -3.53 11.95 0.73
N PHE A 33 -2.52 12.40 -0.01
CA PHE A 33 -2.63 13.57 -0.87
C PHE A 33 -3.48 13.32 -2.11
N ASP A 34 -3.21 12.22 -2.81
CA ASP A 34 -3.92 11.92 -4.06
C ASP A 34 -5.16 11.07 -3.86
N LEU A 35 -5.12 10.13 -2.92
CA LEU A 35 -6.21 9.18 -2.72
C LEU A 35 -7.09 9.49 -1.52
N GLY A 36 -6.73 10.50 -0.74
CA GLY A 36 -7.54 10.97 0.36
C GLY A 36 -7.62 10.07 1.58
N ALA A 37 -6.62 9.23 1.79
CA ALA A 37 -6.63 8.34 2.95
C ALA A 37 -6.48 9.14 4.25
N SER A 38 -7.39 8.90 5.19
CA SER A 38 -7.31 9.48 6.53
C SER A 38 -6.27 8.73 7.36
N SER A 39 -5.97 9.24 8.57
CA SER A 39 -5.05 8.55 9.48
C SER A 39 -5.54 7.15 9.81
N ILE A 40 -6.84 6.99 10.04
CA ILE A 40 -7.44 5.70 10.35
C ILE A 40 -7.32 4.77 9.13
N GLN A 41 -7.60 5.29 7.95
CA GLN A 41 -7.49 4.50 6.73
C GLN A 41 -6.05 4.07 6.45
N SER A 42 -5.08 4.92 6.79
CA SER A 42 -3.66 4.57 6.64
C SER A 42 -3.30 3.38 7.52
N ILE A 43 -3.82 3.34 8.75
CA ILE A 43 -3.61 2.21 9.65
C ILE A 43 -4.26 0.95 9.09
N LEU A 44 -5.47 1.09 8.54
CA LEU A 44 -6.17 -0.04 7.91
C LEU A 44 -5.41 -0.56 6.69
N LEU A 45 -4.79 0.33 5.92
CA LEU A 45 -3.98 -0.07 4.77
C LEU A 45 -2.79 -0.91 5.20
N VAL A 46 -2.09 -0.49 6.25
CA VAL A 46 -0.94 -1.25 6.78
C VAL A 46 -1.38 -2.65 7.17
N ALA A 47 -2.47 -2.75 7.92
CA ALA A 47 -3.00 -4.05 8.33
C ALA A 47 -3.38 -4.92 7.13
N ALA A 48 -4.01 -4.32 6.13
CA ALA A 48 -4.44 -5.03 4.93
C ALA A 48 -3.25 -5.52 4.11
N PHE A 49 -2.19 -4.73 4.00
CA PHE A 49 -0.98 -5.14 3.28
C PHE A 49 -0.29 -6.30 3.99
N GLN A 50 -0.20 -6.27 5.31
CA GLN A 50 0.38 -7.36 6.09
C GLN A 50 -0.38 -8.67 5.84
N GLU A 51 -1.69 -8.59 5.80
CA GLU A 51 -2.55 -9.74 5.54
C GLU A 51 -2.38 -10.23 4.10
N GLU A 52 -2.38 -9.31 3.14
CA GLU A 52 -2.28 -9.65 1.72
C GLU A 52 -0.98 -10.39 1.40
N PHE A 53 0.14 -9.94 1.97
CA PHE A 53 1.46 -10.49 1.67
C PHE A 53 1.96 -11.48 2.72
N ASN A 54 1.18 -11.70 3.77
CA ASN A 54 1.53 -12.59 4.88
C ASN A 54 2.87 -12.23 5.50
N ILE A 55 3.03 -10.96 5.85
CA ILE A 55 4.25 -10.41 6.45
C ILE A 55 3.89 -9.55 7.66
N GLU A 56 4.87 -9.30 8.51
CA GLU A 56 4.74 -8.33 9.60
C GLU A 56 5.66 -7.17 9.28
N MET A 57 5.09 -5.97 9.16
CA MET A 57 5.85 -4.76 8.85
C MET A 57 6.06 -3.92 10.09
N ASP A 58 7.21 -3.23 10.13
CA ASP A 58 7.48 -2.26 11.19
C ASP A 58 6.43 -1.15 11.11
N GLU A 59 5.68 -0.96 12.20
CA GLU A 59 4.54 -0.06 12.22
C GLU A 59 4.94 1.40 11.98
N GLU A 60 5.99 1.85 12.65
CA GLU A 60 6.44 3.24 12.49
C GLU A 60 6.93 3.52 11.08
N LYS A 61 7.73 2.61 10.53
CA LYS A 61 8.26 2.77 9.18
C LYS A 61 7.15 2.67 8.14
N SER A 62 6.16 1.82 8.38
CA SER A 62 5.02 1.68 7.48
C SER A 62 4.24 2.99 7.34
N LEU A 63 4.12 3.74 8.43
CA LEU A 63 3.40 5.02 8.41
C LEU A 63 4.16 6.13 7.69
N GLU A 64 5.45 5.93 7.43
CA GLU A 64 6.25 6.89 6.67
C GLU A 64 6.14 6.67 5.16
N VAL A 65 5.61 5.54 4.74
CA VAL A 65 5.40 5.23 3.33
C VAL A 65 4.25 6.07 2.81
N GLN A 66 4.46 6.77 1.69
CA GLN A 66 3.50 7.75 1.21
C GLN A 66 2.84 7.43 -0.11
N SER A 67 3.46 6.61 -0.96
CA SER A 67 2.94 6.34 -2.29
C SER A 67 2.85 4.84 -2.58
N ILE A 68 2.14 4.52 -3.66
CA ILE A 68 2.02 3.14 -4.13
C ILE A 68 3.40 2.53 -4.39
N SER A 69 4.26 3.24 -5.13
CA SER A 69 5.61 2.76 -5.44
C SER A 69 6.44 2.56 -4.18
N ASP A 70 6.38 3.50 -3.26
CA ASP A 70 7.11 3.40 -1.99
C ASP A 70 6.64 2.21 -1.18
N ALA A 71 5.32 1.99 -1.16
CA ALA A 71 4.75 0.84 -0.45
C ALA A 71 5.24 -0.47 -1.07
N ALA A 72 5.25 -0.55 -2.39
CA ALA A 72 5.69 -1.76 -3.08
C ALA A 72 7.17 -2.06 -2.79
N GLU A 73 8.02 -1.05 -2.80
CA GLU A 73 9.43 -1.21 -2.48
C GLU A 73 9.63 -1.63 -1.03
N PHE A 74 8.89 -1.02 -0.11
CA PHE A 74 8.97 -1.34 1.30
C PHE A 74 8.56 -2.80 1.55
N ILE A 75 7.45 -3.21 0.95
CA ILE A 75 6.95 -4.59 1.06
C ILE A 75 7.94 -5.58 0.43
N SER A 76 8.52 -5.20 -0.71
CA SER A 76 9.52 -6.03 -1.39
C SER A 76 10.69 -6.39 -0.47
N GLY A 77 11.09 -5.46 0.39
CA GLY A 77 12.16 -5.70 1.37
C GLY A 77 11.83 -6.82 2.35
N TYR A 78 10.57 -7.02 2.67
CA TYR A 78 10.14 -8.10 3.56
C TYR A 78 9.99 -9.44 2.83
N LEU A 79 9.77 -9.41 1.53
CA LEU A 79 9.55 -10.63 0.73
C LEU A 79 10.85 -11.20 0.16
N ASN A 80 11.85 -10.38 0.02
CA ASN A 80 13.14 -10.77 -0.56
C ASN A 80 14.25 -10.68 0.50
#